data_72a97e36b6eb0af8a55c7f6efd8acfb6
#
_entry.id   72a97e36b6eb0af8a55c7f6efd8acfb6
#
_cell.length_a   1.000
_cell.length_b   1.000
_cell.length_c   1.000
_cell.angle_alpha   90.00
_cell.angle_beta   90.00
_cell.angle_gamma   90.00
#
_symmetry.space_group_name_H-M   'P 1'
#
loop_
_entity.id
_entity.type
_entity.pdbx_description
1 polymer ?
#
loop_
_entity_poly.entity_id
_entity_poly.type
_entity_poly.pdbx_seq_one_letter_code
_entity_poly.pdbx_strand_id
1 'polypeptide(L)'
;MKKAKVFVIMPFTDEFFESYEMLKEHFENEFDFSHAGDEDNQQNILADIISPIYEADVVLADLTGLNPNVMYELGIAHSFNKKTIVITKDDLGKLPFDLKQYRAKDYSTHFKKFFDLIEYLDKNLNGAISGDVVFSNPVSDFLDKNQIKPQNLFGANEYSLEIPEGEKGFLDFLADIEEDTNQMNEDIMSISTG
;
A
#
# COMPACT_ATOMS: atom_id res chain seq x y z
N MET A 1 -5.30 -23.09 8.25
CA MET A 1 -6.08 -22.05 7.55
C MET A 1 -5.12 -21.05 6.94
N LYS A 2 -5.46 -20.42 5.80
CA LYS A 2 -4.64 -19.34 5.24
C LYS A 2 -4.82 -18.11 6.13
N LYS A 3 -3.71 -17.50 6.59
CA LYS A 3 -3.77 -16.27 7.37
C LYS A 3 -4.26 -15.11 6.50
N ALA A 4 -4.96 -14.16 7.10
CA ALA A 4 -5.34 -12.95 6.40
C ALA A 4 -4.12 -12.04 6.19
N LYS A 5 -4.02 -11.45 5.02
CA LYS A 5 -2.89 -10.59 4.61
C LYS A 5 -3.09 -9.16 5.11
N VAL A 6 -2.13 -8.66 5.86
CA VAL A 6 -2.06 -7.25 6.28
C VAL A 6 -0.87 -6.60 5.61
N PHE A 7 -1.12 -5.68 4.68
CA PHE A 7 -0.05 -4.91 4.05
C PHE A 7 0.14 -3.59 4.79
N VAL A 8 1.38 -3.32 5.21
CA VAL A 8 1.72 -2.14 6.00
C VAL A 8 2.39 -1.10 5.12
N ILE A 9 1.79 0.07 5.05
CA ILE A 9 2.35 1.26 4.40
C ILE A 9 2.86 2.22 5.48
N MET A 10 4.17 2.49 5.49
CA MET A 10 4.84 3.25 6.54
C MET A 10 6.09 3.96 6.01
N PRO A 11 6.61 5.00 6.68
CA PRO A 11 7.91 5.57 6.34
C PRO A 11 9.03 4.54 6.54
N PHE A 12 9.98 4.43 5.60
CA PHE A 12 11.12 3.51 5.68
C PHE A 12 12.27 4.11 6.49
N THR A 13 12.15 4.06 7.82
CA THR A 13 13.24 4.38 8.74
C THR A 13 13.27 3.37 9.89
N ASP A 14 14.42 3.21 10.55
CA ASP A 14 14.64 2.20 11.60
C ASP A 14 13.55 2.23 12.68
N GLU A 15 13.12 3.43 13.09
CA GLU A 15 12.08 3.62 14.11
C GLU A 15 10.73 2.98 13.72
N PHE A 16 10.38 3.00 12.43
CA PHE A 16 9.13 2.39 11.95
C PHE A 16 9.29 0.89 11.78
N PHE A 17 10.47 0.43 11.34
CA PHE A 17 10.76 -0.99 11.25
C PHE A 17 10.70 -1.68 12.61
N GLU A 18 11.23 -1.07 13.68
CA GLU A 18 11.10 -1.61 15.04
C GLU A 18 9.63 -1.78 15.45
N SER A 19 8.80 -0.77 15.19
CA SER A 19 7.36 -0.82 15.49
C SER A 19 6.64 -1.89 14.66
N TYR A 20 7.01 -2.01 13.37
CA TYR A 20 6.47 -3.02 12.46
C TYR A 20 6.82 -4.44 12.91
N GLU A 21 8.09 -4.72 13.22
CA GLU A 21 8.53 -6.04 13.69
C GLU A 21 7.81 -6.46 14.98
N MET A 22 7.63 -5.53 15.93
CA MET A 22 6.87 -5.81 17.15
C MET A 22 5.41 -6.18 16.86
N LEU A 23 4.76 -5.50 15.91
CA LEU A 23 3.39 -5.82 15.50
C LEU A 23 3.33 -7.15 14.76
N LYS A 24 4.25 -7.38 13.83
CA LYS A 24 4.36 -8.62 13.05
C LYS A 24 4.54 -9.83 13.97
N GLU A 25 5.46 -9.76 14.93
CA GLU A 25 5.69 -10.81 15.92
C GLU A 25 4.44 -11.06 16.78
N HIS A 26 3.78 -9.98 17.24
CA HIS A 26 2.59 -10.12 18.08
C HIS A 26 1.44 -10.83 17.37
N PHE A 27 1.22 -10.50 16.09
CA PHE A 27 0.10 -11.02 15.30
C PHE A 27 0.46 -12.22 14.42
N GLU A 28 1.69 -12.72 14.48
CA GLU A 28 2.19 -13.78 13.58
C GLU A 28 1.31 -15.04 13.51
N ASN A 29 0.61 -15.38 14.58
CA ASN A 29 -0.22 -16.58 14.60
C ASN A 29 -1.54 -16.44 13.82
N GLU A 30 -2.04 -15.21 13.64
CA GLU A 30 -3.36 -14.94 13.10
C GLU A 30 -3.30 -14.27 11.72
N PHE A 31 -2.32 -13.39 11.51
CA PHE A 31 -2.18 -12.55 10.34
C PHE A 31 -0.83 -12.72 9.66
N ASP A 32 -0.79 -12.42 8.37
CA ASP A 32 0.41 -12.38 7.53
C ASP A 32 0.75 -10.92 7.22
N PHE A 33 1.72 -10.37 7.96
CA PHE A 33 2.15 -8.98 7.84
C PHE A 33 3.27 -8.88 6.81
N SER A 34 3.12 -7.95 5.88
CA SER A 34 4.14 -7.61 4.88
C SER A 34 4.19 -6.10 4.64
N HIS A 35 5.28 -5.60 4.09
CA HIS A 35 5.45 -4.21 3.65
C HIS A 35 6.20 -4.15 2.30
N ALA A 36 6.22 -2.99 1.63
CA ALA A 36 7.02 -2.80 0.44
C ALA A 36 8.51 -2.87 0.81
N GLY A 37 9.27 -3.77 0.22
CA GLY A 37 10.68 -4.02 0.54
C GLY A 37 10.96 -5.36 1.20
N ASP A 38 9.91 -6.14 1.52
CA ASP A 38 10.09 -7.55 1.93
C ASP A 38 10.56 -8.44 0.77
N GLU A 39 10.39 -7.99 -0.47
CA GLU A 39 10.88 -8.70 -1.66
C GLU A 39 12.13 -8.03 -2.23
N ASP A 40 13.21 -8.82 -2.40
CA ASP A 40 14.51 -8.39 -2.95
C ASP A 40 14.48 -8.03 -4.46
N ASN A 41 13.32 -7.75 -5.02
CA ASN A 41 13.15 -7.58 -6.45
C ASN A 41 13.24 -6.11 -6.85
N GLN A 42 14.44 -5.64 -7.17
CA GLN A 42 14.72 -4.23 -7.52
C GLN A 42 14.14 -3.77 -8.87
N GLN A 43 13.45 -4.62 -9.62
CA GLN A 43 13.10 -4.32 -11.01
C GLN A 43 11.76 -3.61 -11.22
N ASN A 44 10.84 -3.61 -10.25
CA ASN A 44 9.57 -2.91 -10.45
C ASN A 44 8.93 -2.43 -9.14
N ILE A 45 9.41 -1.30 -8.63
CA ILE A 45 8.90 -0.65 -7.40
C ILE A 45 7.37 -0.52 -7.39
N LEU A 46 6.74 -0.30 -8.56
CA LEU A 46 5.28 -0.19 -8.64
C LEU A 46 4.59 -1.54 -8.44
N ALA A 47 5.18 -2.64 -8.93
CA ALA A 47 4.63 -3.97 -8.69
C ALA A 47 4.71 -4.34 -7.22
N ASP A 48 5.81 -3.96 -6.55
CA ASP A 48 6.06 -4.23 -5.13
C ASP A 48 5.12 -3.44 -4.19
N ILE A 49 4.42 -2.44 -4.70
CA ILE A 49 3.45 -1.62 -3.97
C ILE A 49 2.02 -1.94 -4.38
N ILE A 50 1.72 -1.90 -5.68
CA ILE A 50 0.33 -1.96 -6.16
C ILE A 50 -0.26 -3.36 -5.98
N SER A 51 0.50 -4.42 -6.34
CA SER A 51 0.00 -5.78 -6.22
C SER A 51 -0.24 -6.21 -4.78
N PRO A 52 0.69 -5.98 -3.81
CA PRO A 52 0.44 -6.30 -2.42
C PRO A 52 -0.72 -5.50 -1.82
N ILE A 53 -0.88 -4.21 -2.12
CA ILE A 53 -2.05 -3.43 -1.70
C ILE A 53 -3.33 -4.05 -2.25
N TYR A 54 -3.34 -4.42 -3.52
CA TYR A 54 -4.51 -5.05 -4.16
C TYR A 54 -4.84 -6.41 -3.56
N GLU A 55 -3.84 -7.22 -3.20
CA GLU A 55 -4.02 -8.55 -2.65
C GLU A 55 -4.31 -8.57 -1.13
N ALA A 56 -4.00 -7.49 -0.42
CA ALA A 56 -4.21 -7.42 1.01
C ALA A 56 -5.69 -7.54 1.39
N ASP A 57 -5.97 -8.23 2.47
CA ASP A 57 -7.28 -8.24 3.13
C ASP A 57 -7.52 -6.95 3.92
N VAL A 58 -6.44 -6.42 4.52
CA VAL A 58 -6.43 -5.16 5.27
C VAL A 58 -5.14 -4.40 4.95
N VAL A 59 -5.24 -3.07 4.86
CA VAL A 59 -4.07 -2.17 4.78
C VAL A 59 -3.92 -1.43 6.11
N LEU A 60 -2.75 -1.50 6.72
CA LEU A 60 -2.38 -0.71 7.88
C LEU A 60 -1.51 0.45 7.44
N ALA A 61 -1.97 1.69 7.63
CA ALA A 61 -1.27 2.90 7.18
C ALA A 61 -0.76 3.72 8.35
N ASP A 62 0.56 3.90 8.45
CA ASP A 62 1.19 4.80 9.42
C ASP A 62 1.43 6.17 8.78
N LEU A 63 0.61 7.14 9.16
CA LEU A 63 0.64 8.50 8.60
C LEU A 63 1.55 9.46 9.38
N THR A 64 2.43 8.96 10.21
CA THR A 64 3.38 9.80 10.95
C THR A 64 4.20 10.67 10.02
N GLY A 65 4.27 11.97 10.33
CA GLY A 65 4.99 12.94 9.51
C GLY A 65 4.36 13.22 8.14
N LEU A 66 3.20 12.65 7.83
CA LEU A 66 2.50 12.80 6.55
C LEU A 66 3.43 12.52 5.35
N ASN A 67 4.18 11.41 5.44
CA ASN A 67 5.11 11.03 4.38
C ASN A 67 4.40 10.97 3.01
N PRO A 68 4.89 11.66 1.97
CA PRO A 68 4.22 11.74 0.68
C PRO A 68 4.05 10.39 -0.02
N ASN A 69 5.00 9.45 0.13
CA ASN A 69 4.90 8.12 -0.45
C ASN A 69 3.78 7.32 0.23
N VAL A 70 3.74 7.35 1.57
CA VAL A 70 2.66 6.71 2.35
C VAL A 70 1.30 7.29 1.97
N MET A 71 1.21 8.62 1.78
CA MET A 71 -0.04 9.26 1.36
C MET A 71 -0.47 8.83 -0.05
N TYR A 72 0.47 8.62 -0.97
CA TYR A 72 0.19 8.11 -2.31
C TYR A 72 -0.30 6.66 -2.26
N GLU A 73 0.37 5.80 -1.49
CA GLU A 73 -0.01 4.40 -1.29
C GLU A 73 -1.39 4.27 -0.61
N LEU A 74 -1.69 5.14 0.36
CA LEU A 74 -3.00 5.23 0.98
C LEU A 74 -4.09 5.58 -0.05
N GLY A 75 -3.80 6.52 -0.97
CA GLY A 75 -4.70 6.87 -2.06
C GLY A 75 -4.99 5.68 -2.98
N ILE A 76 -3.97 4.86 -3.28
CA ILE A 76 -4.13 3.61 -4.04
C ILE A 76 -5.01 2.61 -3.27
N ALA A 77 -4.74 2.41 -1.98
CA ALA A 77 -5.55 1.52 -1.13
C ALA A 77 -7.02 1.94 -1.09
N HIS A 78 -7.30 3.25 -0.98
CA HIS A 78 -8.65 3.80 -1.01
C HIS A 78 -9.32 3.60 -2.38
N SER A 79 -8.59 3.76 -3.49
CA SER A 79 -9.13 3.55 -4.84
C SER A 79 -9.51 2.09 -5.11
N PHE A 80 -8.79 1.15 -4.51
CA PHE A 80 -9.14 -0.27 -4.50
C PHE A 80 -10.19 -0.66 -3.47
N ASN A 81 -10.74 0.32 -2.76
CA ASN A 81 -11.71 0.11 -1.67
C ASN A 81 -11.22 -0.87 -0.60
N LYS A 82 -9.94 -0.80 -0.26
CA LYS A 82 -9.35 -1.65 0.78
C LYS A 82 -9.83 -1.23 2.18
N LYS A 83 -9.99 -2.21 3.05
CA LYS A 83 -10.20 -1.97 4.49
C LYS A 83 -8.91 -1.37 5.04
N THR A 84 -8.94 -0.11 5.41
CA THR A 84 -7.75 0.62 5.82
C THR A 84 -7.84 1.03 7.28
N ILE A 85 -6.82 0.67 8.06
CA ILE A 85 -6.63 1.09 9.45
C ILE A 85 -5.53 2.15 9.45
N VAL A 86 -5.83 3.33 9.98
CA VAL A 86 -4.88 4.45 10.05
C VAL A 86 -4.31 4.56 11.45
N ILE A 87 -2.98 4.66 11.54
CA ILE A 87 -2.25 4.95 12.78
C ILE A 87 -1.30 6.12 12.58
N THR A 88 -0.87 6.77 13.67
CA THR A 88 0.11 7.85 13.61
C THR A 88 0.75 8.08 14.98
N LYS A 89 2.02 8.48 15.01
CA LYS A 89 2.69 8.98 16.24
C LYS A 89 2.41 10.47 16.46
N ASP A 90 1.85 11.16 15.46
CA ASP A 90 1.49 12.56 15.56
C ASP A 90 0.14 12.76 16.27
N ASP A 91 -0.13 14.02 16.64
CA ASP A 91 -1.45 14.44 17.11
C ASP A 91 -2.49 14.27 15.99
N LEU A 92 -3.64 13.63 16.29
CA LEU A 92 -4.70 13.38 15.30
C LEU A 92 -5.24 14.68 14.67
N GLY A 93 -5.09 15.82 15.35
CA GLY A 93 -5.43 17.14 14.81
C GLY A 93 -4.58 17.56 13.61
N LYS A 94 -3.41 16.95 13.40
CA LYS A 94 -2.52 17.22 12.26
C LYS A 94 -2.90 16.48 11.00
N LEU A 95 -3.74 15.46 11.09
CA LEU A 95 -4.19 14.73 9.90
C LEU A 95 -4.87 15.67 8.90
N PRO A 96 -4.76 15.42 7.58
CA PRO A 96 -5.51 16.16 6.56
C PRO A 96 -7.00 16.15 6.84
N PHE A 97 -7.69 17.24 6.51
CA PHE A 97 -9.11 17.40 6.84
C PHE A 97 -9.98 16.28 6.24
N ASP A 98 -9.63 15.80 5.05
CA ASP A 98 -10.32 14.71 4.36
C ASP A 98 -10.22 13.36 5.10
N LEU A 99 -9.20 13.20 5.94
CA LEU A 99 -8.98 11.98 6.72
C LEU A 99 -9.48 12.09 8.16
N LYS A 100 -9.71 13.31 8.68
CA LYS A 100 -10.14 13.52 10.08
C LYS A 100 -11.48 12.89 10.44
N GLN A 101 -12.34 12.65 9.47
CA GLN A 101 -13.63 12.02 9.69
C GLN A 101 -13.54 10.50 9.78
N TYR A 102 -12.41 9.91 9.40
CA TYR A 102 -12.15 8.48 9.46
C TYR A 102 -11.38 8.14 10.74
N ARG A 103 -11.60 6.92 11.23
CA ARG A 103 -10.97 6.48 12.47
C ARG A 103 -9.47 6.33 12.29
N ALA A 104 -8.73 7.07 13.10
CA ALA A 104 -7.29 6.92 13.24
C ALA A 104 -6.94 6.71 14.72
N LYS A 105 -5.84 6.00 14.98
CA LYS A 105 -5.32 5.75 16.33
C LYS A 105 -3.95 6.40 16.48
N ASP A 106 -3.82 7.28 17.47
CA ASP A 106 -2.50 7.77 17.89
C ASP A 106 -1.76 6.72 18.72
N TYR A 107 -0.46 6.62 18.53
CA TYR A 107 0.38 5.71 19.28
C TYR A 107 1.77 6.30 19.55
N SER A 108 2.54 5.62 20.36
CA SER A 108 3.98 5.86 20.54
C SER A 108 4.67 4.57 20.95
N THR A 109 6.01 4.54 20.89
CA THR A 109 6.81 3.40 21.35
C THR A 109 6.82 3.25 22.87
N HIS A 110 6.22 4.19 23.62
CA HIS A 110 6.04 4.04 25.05
C HIS A 110 5.09 2.86 25.36
N PHE A 111 5.51 1.96 26.24
CA PHE A 111 4.87 0.68 26.55
C PHE A 111 3.33 0.75 26.62
N LYS A 112 2.78 1.68 27.42
CA LYS A 112 1.33 1.76 27.59
C LYS A 112 0.61 2.13 26.29
N LYS A 113 1.10 3.12 25.56
CA LYS A 113 0.48 3.56 24.29
C LYS A 113 0.65 2.53 23.18
N PHE A 114 1.74 1.77 23.20
CA PHE A 114 1.94 0.68 22.25
C PHE A 114 1.00 -0.51 22.55
N PHE A 115 0.79 -0.81 23.83
CA PHE A 115 -0.20 -1.81 24.23
C PHE A 115 -1.63 -1.41 23.83
N ASP A 116 -2.02 -0.15 24.05
CA ASP A 116 -3.31 0.38 23.60
C ASP A 116 -3.45 0.31 22.06
N LEU A 117 -2.35 0.41 21.31
CA LEU A 117 -2.34 0.20 19.85
C LEU A 117 -2.60 -1.26 19.50
N ILE A 118 -1.93 -2.20 20.18
CA ILE A 118 -2.12 -3.64 19.96
C ILE A 118 -3.59 -4.02 20.18
N GLU A 119 -4.21 -3.61 21.29
CA GLU A 119 -5.63 -3.88 21.57
C GLU A 119 -6.54 -3.27 20.50
N TYR A 120 -6.22 -2.07 20.03
CA TYR A 120 -6.96 -1.41 18.95
C TYR A 120 -6.84 -2.17 17.63
N LEU A 121 -5.63 -2.62 17.28
CA LEU A 121 -5.38 -3.40 16.06
C LEU A 121 -6.03 -4.76 16.11
N ASP A 122 -5.93 -5.49 17.24
CA ASP A 122 -6.58 -6.79 17.43
C ASP A 122 -8.08 -6.70 17.11
N LYS A 123 -8.78 -5.75 17.74
CA LYS A 123 -10.20 -5.53 17.50
C LYS A 123 -10.53 -5.20 16.05
N ASN A 124 -9.75 -4.32 15.41
CA ASN A 124 -10.07 -3.83 14.06
C ASN A 124 -9.65 -4.82 12.98
N LEU A 125 -8.54 -5.54 13.14
CA LEU A 125 -8.11 -6.58 12.21
C LEU A 125 -9.11 -7.75 12.24
N ASN A 126 -9.43 -8.27 13.41
CA ASN A 126 -10.43 -9.34 13.54
C ASN A 126 -11.81 -8.89 13.04
N GLY A 127 -12.23 -7.66 13.37
CA GLY A 127 -13.48 -7.10 12.89
C GLY A 127 -13.51 -6.86 11.38
N ALA A 128 -12.35 -6.58 10.77
CA ALA A 128 -12.24 -6.48 9.32
C ALA A 128 -12.47 -7.84 8.64
N ILE A 129 -11.93 -8.92 9.20
CA ILE A 129 -12.05 -10.26 8.62
C ILE A 129 -13.45 -10.85 8.86
N SER A 130 -14.00 -10.69 10.07
CA SER A 130 -15.36 -11.15 10.37
C SER A 130 -16.46 -10.33 9.69
N GLY A 131 -16.18 -9.09 9.32
CA GLY A 131 -17.17 -8.14 8.80
C GLY A 131 -17.94 -7.38 9.89
N ASP A 132 -17.55 -7.50 11.15
CA ASP A 132 -18.20 -6.82 12.28
C ASP A 132 -17.84 -5.34 12.38
N VAL A 133 -16.75 -4.93 11.72
CA VAL A 133 -16.32 -3.52 11.63
C VAL A 133 -16.54 -3.01 10.22
N VAL A 134 -17.31 -1.92 10.12
CA VAL A 134 -17.52 -1.23 8.84
C VAL A 134 -16.35 -0.30 8.57
N PHE A 135 -15.77 -0.43 7.40
CA PHE A 135 -14.72 0.43 6.87
C PHE A 135 -15.29 1.31 5.77
N SER A 136 -14.92 2.57 5.79
CA SER A 136 -15.17 3.51 4.70
C SER A 136 -13.93 4.38 4.48
N ASN A 137 -13.87 5.03 3.35
CA ASN A 137 -12.78 5.91 2.97
C ASN A 137 -13.31 7.05 2.07
N PRO A 138 -12.55 8.14 1.86
CA PRO A 138 -13.01 9.28 1.08
C PRO A 138 -13.51 8.93 -0.33
N VAL A 139 -12.90 7.92 -0.97
CA VAL A 139 -13.27 7.50 -2.33
C VAL A 139 -14.58 6.73 -2.31
N SER A 140 -14.71 5.71 -1.45
CA SER A 140 -15.94 4.91 -1.36
C SER A 140 -17.14 5.77 -0.97
N ASP A 141 -16.98 6.63 0.04
CA ASP A 141 -18.07 7.51 0.50
C ASP A 141 -18.51 8.49 -0.59
N PHE A 142 -17.57 9.01 -1.40
CA PHE A 142 -17.91 9.87 -2.54
C PHE A 142 -18.66 9.10 -3.62
N LEU A 143 -18.21 7.91 -3.96
CA LEU A 143 -18.82 7.07 -4.99
C LEU A 143 -20.23 6.66 -4.58
N ASP A 144 -20.42 6.21 -3.34
CA ASP A 144 -21.71 5.81 -2.81
C ASP A 144 -22.70 6.97 -2.76
N LYS A 145 -22.25 8.12 -2.26
CA LYS A 145 -23.07 9.34 -2.17
C LYS A 145 -23.57 9.81 -3.53
N ASN A 146 -22.75 9.68 -4.56
CA ASN A 146 -23.09 10.13 -5.91
C ASN A 146 -23.63 9.00 -6.78
N GLN A 147 -23.81 7.79 -6.24
CA GLN A 147 -24.26 6.59 -6.96
C GLN A 147 -23.40 6.27 -8.20
N ILE A 148 -22.12 6.61 -8.11
CA ILE A 148 -21.14 6.35 -9.16
C ILE A 148 -20.68 4.90 -8.99
N LYS A 149 -20.93 4.07 -9.99
CA LYS A 149 -20.34 2.72 -10.05
C LYS A 149 -18.93 2.86 -10.61
N PRO A 150 -17.88 2.42 -9.90
CA PRO A 150 -16.56 2.32 -10.47
C PRO A 150 -16.67 1.48 -11.74
N GLN A 151 -16.27 2.03 -12.88
CA GLN A 151 -16.08 1.20 -14.06
C GLN A 151 -15.05 0.14 -13.67
N ASN A 152 -15.29 -1.11 -14.05
CA ASN A 152 -14.35 -2.18 -13.81
C ASN A 152 -13.03 -1.81 -14.49
N LEU A 153 -12.10 -1.22 -13.73
CA LEU A 153 -10.78 -0.85 -14.24
C LEU A 153 -10.01 -2.08 -14.73
N PHE A 154 -10.45 -3.28 -14.33
CA PHE A 154 -9.87 -4.56 -14.71
C PHE A 154 -10.88 -5.51 -15.39
N GLY A 155 -12.09 -5.07 -15.65
CA GLY A 155 -13.08 -5.83 -16.41
C GLY A 155 -12.84 -5.60 -17.89
N ALA A 156 -12.57 -6.68 -18.60
CA ALA A 156 -12.42 -6.76 -20.04
C ALA A 156 -13.48 -5.96 -20.82
N ASN A 157 -13.30 -4.65 -20.89
CA ASN A 157 -13.73 -3.91 -22.05
C ASN A 157 -12.49 -3.81 -22.92
N GLU A 158 -12.51 -4.49 -24.03
CA GLU A 158 -11.73 -4.20 -25.21
C GLU A 158 -11.95 -2.73 -25.60
N TYR A 159 -11.42 -1.79 -24.83
CA TYR A 159 -10.95 -0.58 -25.44
C TYR A 159 -9.64 -0.98 -26.12
N SER A 160 -9.77 -1.42 -27.37
CA SER A 160 -8.71 -1.20 -28.32
C SER A 160 -8.49 0.32 -28.30
N LEU A 161 -7.59 0.79 -27.48
CA LEU A 161 -6.93 2.06 -27.75
C LEU A 161 -6.27 1.81 -29.09
N GLU A 162 -6.91 2.28 -30.16
CA GLU A 162 -6.23 2.54 -31.41
C GLU A 162 -5.22 3.63 -31.05
N ILE A 163 -4.05 3.20 -30.62
CA ILE A 163 -2.87 4.08 -30.48
C ILE A 163 -2.58 4.49 -31.91
N PRO A 164 -2.67 5.77 -32.27
CA PRO A 164 -2.30 6.21 -33.60
C PRO A 164 -0.89 5.68 -33.90
N GLU A 165 -0.72 4.95 -34.98
CA GLU A 165 0.59 4.54 -35.45
C GLU A 165 1.45 5.79 -35.56
N GLY A 166 2.40 5.99 -34.64
CA GLY A 166 3.37 7.09 -34.70
C GLY A 166 3.74 7.77 -33.38
N GLU A 167 2.99 7.62 -32.31
CA GLU A 167 3.41 8.18 -31.01
C GLU A 167 3.70 7.05 -30.02
N LYS A 168 5.00 6.81 -29.78
CA LYS A 168 5.46 5.93 -28.70
C LYS A 168 4.93 6.49 -27.38
N GLY A 169 4.17 5.71 -26.64
CA GLY A 169 3.74 6.06 -25.31
C GLY A 169 4.89 6.00 -24.30
N PHE A 170 4.67 6.55 -23.12
CA PHE A 170 5.68 6.52 -22.05
C PHE A 170 6.14 5.10 -21.71
N LEU A 171 5.26 4.11 -21.80
CA LEU A 171 5.60 2.69 -21.58
C LEU A 171 6.50 2.13 -22.67
N ASP A 172 6.28 2.53 -23.93
CA ASP A 172 7.15 2.13 -25.04
C ASP A 172 8.54 2.74 -24.89
N PHE A 173 8.62 3.98 -24.43
CA PHE A 173 9.87 4.66 -24.12
C PHE A 173 10.63 3.98 -22.97
N LEU A 174 9.93 3.51 -21.92
CA LEU A 174 10.54 2.74 -20.85
C LEU A 174 11.05 1.39 -21.32
N ALA A 175 10.30 0.71 -22.20
CA ALA A 175 10.73 -0.57 -22.80
C ALA A 175 11.99 -0.39 -23.67
N ASP A 176 12.06 0.68 -24.45
CA ASP A 176 13.25 1.02 -25.25
C ASP A 176 14.49 1.26 -24.35
N ILE A 177 14.32 1.99 -23.21
CA ILE A 177 15.41 2.20 -22.23
C ILE A 177 15.87 0.87 -21.61
N GLU A 178 14.96 -0.02 -21.31
CA GLU A 178 15.28 -1.32 -20.74
C GLU A 178 16.05 -2.20 -21.74
N GLU A 179 15.64 -2.20 -23.01
CA GLU A 179 16.33 -2.91 -24.10
C GLU A 179 17.75 -2.35 -24.33
N ASP A 180 17.90 -1.02 -24.39
CA ASP A 180 19.19 -0.36 -24.54
C ASP A 180 20.13 -0.66 -23.36
N THR A 181 19.59 -0.69 -22.13
CA THR A 181 20.35 -1.00 -20.91
C THR A 181 20.85 -2.44 -20.92
N ASN A 182 20.01 -3.39 -21.32
CA ASN A 182 20.36 -4.79 -21.44
C ASN A 182 21.44 -5.01 -22.50
N GLN A 183 21.31 -4.37 -23.68
CA GLN A 183 22.30 -4.42 -24.73
C GLN A 183 23.66 -3.86 -24.28
N MET A 184 23.66 -2.74 -23.56
CA MET A 184 24.88 -2.13 -23.03
C MET A 184 25.58 -3.03 -22.00
N ASN A 185 24.82 -3.76 -21.17
CA ASN A 185 25.36 -4.73 -20.22
C ASN A 185 25.98 -5.95 -20.93
N GLU A 186 25.36 -6.44 -22.00
CA GLU A 186 25.93 -7.52 -22.82
C GLU A 186 27.23 -7.09 -23.50
N ASP A 187 27.27 -5.88 -24.04
CA ASP A 187 28.47 -5.30 -24.67
C ASP A 187 29.62 -5.14 -23.66
N ILE A 188 29.33 -4.69 -22.44
CA ILE A 188 30.34 -4.59 -21.37
C ILE A 188 30.87 -5.97 -20.97
N MET A 189 30.01 -6.97 -20.87
CA MET A 189 30.42 -8.34 -20.56
C MET A 189 31.31 -8.93 -21.67
N SER A 190 30.99 -8.65 -22.94
CA SER A 190 31.77 -9.13 -24.07
C SER A 190 33.19 -8.53 -24.12
N ILE A 191 33.35 -7.25 -23.71
CA ILE A 191 34.64 -6.55 -23.63
C ILE A 191 35.49 -7.07 -22.45
N SER A 192 34.85 -7.49 -21.35
CA SER A 192 35.56 -7.98 -20.14
C SER A 192 36.10 -9.40 -20.26
N THR A 193 35.67 -10.16 -21.27
CA THR A 193 36.03 -11.56 -21.50
C THR A 193 36.96 -11.78 -22.71
N GLY A 194 37.40 -10.73 -23.39
CA GLY A 194 38.40 -10.72 -24.46
C GLY A 194 39.74 -10.17 -24.00
#